data_b7689a3325aea420b69612e37d0338e9
#
_entry.id   b7689a3325aea420b69612e37d0338e9
#
_cell.length_a   1.000
_cell.length_b   1.000
_cell.length_c   1.000
_cell.angle_alpha   90.00
_cell.angle_beta   90.00
_cell.angle_gamma   90.00
#
_symmetry.space_group_name_H-M   'P 1'
#
loop_
_entity.id
_entity.type
_entity.pdbx_description
1 polymer ?
#
loop_
_entity_poly.entity_id
_entity_poly.type
_entity_poly.pdbx_seq_one_letter_code
_entity_poly.pdbx_strand_id
1 'polypeptide(L)'
;MPSGISATENHLRKPDFTGRTGELLVIRTVSKGNGKRPLLTKTLTKTADGWHKTSYDKAFQIQVEPREIASFDALVATLDEIKFDRHAMILRGPLTEAGRTALAENPNAIGLRRKNKSKEWPNPWFQEGAVQWEMLDFDDLPTDGIDYKHEPERFVRHVVKNHLPDCYHDVSCWWQLSASAGTKEGVTGVHLVYWHHQPVSTDVLRGLTQA
;
A
#
# COMPACT_ATOMS: atom_id res chain seq x y z
N MET A 1 -13.53 4.95 -25.06
CA MET A 1 -13.40 3.59 -24.53
C MET A 1 -11.97 3.41 -24.12
N PRO A 2 -11.59 3.29 -22.84
CA PRO A 2 -10.24 2.91 -22.50
C PRO A 2 -10.11 1.42 -22.82
N SER A 3 -9.21 1.09 -23.75
CA SER A 3 -8.78 -0.25 -24.06
C SER A 3 -8.33 -0.94 -22.78
N GLY A 4 -8.95 -2.09 -22.49
CA GLY A 4 -8.64 -2.90 -21.31
C GLY A 4 -7.14 -3.24 -21.28
N ILE A 5 -6.48 -2.76 -20.25
CA ILE A 5 -5.17 -3.27 -19.87
C ILE A 5 -5.45 -4.71 -19.43
N SER A 6 -4.94 -5.67 -20.17
CA SER A 6 -4.88 -7.07 -19.79
C SER A 6 -4.42 -7.14 -18.34
N ALA A 7 -5.03 -8.01 -17.54
CA ALA A 7 -4.63 -8.26 -16.17
C ALA A 7 -3.19 -8.79 -16.15
N THR A 8 -2.23 -7.89 -16.22
CA THR A 8 -0.82 -8.18 -16.03
C THR A 8 -0.66 -8.61 -14.58
N GLU A 9 -0.06 -9.75 -14.35
CA GLU A 9 0.25 -10.22 -13.00
C GLU A 9 1.14 -9.19 -12.31
N ASN A 10 0.59 -8.49 -11.32
CA ASN A 10 1.26 -7.41 -10.61
C ASN A 10 2.21 -7.95 -9.52
N HIS A 11 2.98 -9.00 -9.85
CA HIS A 11 3.96 -9.55 -8.93
C HIS A 11 5.17 -10.14 -9.66
N LEU A 12 6.32 -10.02 -9.02
CA LEU A 12 7.54 -10.76 -9.36
C LEU A 12 7.61 -11.95 -8.42
N ARG A 13 7.57 -13.16 -8.96
CA ARG A 13 7.57 -14.38 -8.15
C ARG A 13 8.93 -15.05 -8.17
N LYS A 14 9.37 -15.50 -6.99
CA LYS A 14 10.45 -16.47 -6.78
C LYS A 14 9.89 -17.71 -6.06
N PRO A 15 10.49 -18.91 -6.25
CA PRO A 15 9.82 -20.17 -5.91
C PRO A 15 9.53 -20.45 -4.43
N ASP A 16 10.11 -19.75 -3.47
CA ASP A 16 10.01 -20.12 -2.07
C ASP A 16 9.46 -19.02 -1.16
N PHE A 17 8.13 -18.92 -1.08
CA PHE A 17 7.49 -18.23 0.02
C PHE A 17 7.29 -19.22 1.18
N THR A 18 8.28 -19.33 2.05
CA THR A 18 8.24 -20.15 3.28
C THR A 18 7.97 -19.30 4.53
N GLY A 19 7.23 -18.20 4.35
CA GLY A 19 6.93 -17.25 5.42
C GLY A 19 6.00 -17.85 6.48
N ARG A 20 6.15 -17.40 7.73
CA ARG A 20 5.16 -17.65 8.78
C ARG A 20 3.91 -16.84 8.49
N THR A 21 2.77 -17.36 8.90
CA THR A 21 1.50 -16.65 8.91
C THR A 21 1.62 -15.31 9.66
N GLY A 22 1.09 -14.27 9.10
CA GLY A 22 1.07 -12.94 9.69
C GLY A 22 -0.20 -12.17 9.37
N GLU A 23 -0.29 -10.94 9.86
CA GLU A 23 -1.47 -10.09 9.71
C GLU A 23 -1.18 -8.89 8.81
N LEU A 24 -2.05 -8.66 7.84
CA LEU A 24 -2.13 -7.45 7.03
C LEU A 24 -3.42 -6.70 7.39
N LEU A 25 -3.31 -5.45 7.78
CA LEU A 25 -4.49 -4.63 8.10
C LEU A 25 -4.95 -3.88 6.85
N VAL A 26 -6.11 -4.24 6.34
CA VAL A 26 -6.84 -3.44 5.34
C VAL A 26 -7.73 -2.45 6.08
N ILE A 27 -7.68 -1.19 5.70
CA ILE A 27 -8.58 -0.17 6.24
C ILE A 27 -9.46 0.37 5.14
N ARG A 28 -10.72 0.66 5.50
CA ARG A 28 -11.69 1.31 4.61
C ARG A 28 -12.27 2.55 5.26
N THR A 29 -12.46 3.60 4.46
CA THR A 29 -13.15 4.81 4.96
C THR A 29 -14.63 4.52 5.17
N VAL A 30 -15.23 5.22 6.13
CA VAL A 30 -16.67 5.18 6.39
C VAL A 30 -17.36 6.44 5.87
N SER A 31 -18.64 6.33 5.55
CA SER A 31 -19.43 7.48 5.12
C SER A 31 -19.59 8.47 6.26
N LYS A 32 -19.42 9.75 5.95
CA LYS A 32 -19.74 10.85 6.86
C LYS A 32 -21.26 11.06 6.91
N GLY A 33 -21.74 11.81 7.90
CA GLY A 33 -23.16 12.11 8.07
C GLY A 33 -23.87 12.74 6.86
N ASN A 34 -23.11 13.29 5.92
CA ASN A 34 -23.60 13.82 4.63
C ASN A 34 -23.60 12.76 3.50
N GLY A 35 -23.41 11.49 3.81
CA GLY A 35 -23.33 10.38 2.85
C GLY A 35 -22.02 10.32 2.03
N LYS A 36 -21.13 11.30 2.14
CA LYS A 36 -19.87 11.30 1.41
C LYS A 36 -18.84 10.40 2.09
N ARG A 37 -18.27 9.48 1.31
CA ARG A 37 -17.19 8.61 1.75
C ARG A 37 -15.83 9.23 1.36
N PRO A 38 -14.90 9.44 2.31
CA PRO A 38 -13.58 10.02 2.03
C PRO A 38 -12.77 9.14 1.08
N LEU A 39 -11.99 9.77 0.19
CA LEU A 39 -11.05 9.08 -0.67
C LEU A 39 -9.71 8.92 0.05
N LEU A 40 -9.06 7.78 -0.14
CA LEU A 40 -7.69 7.49 0.34
C LEU A 40 -6.65 7.59 -0.77
N THR A 41 -7.08 7.90 -1.99
CA THR A 41 -6.21 8.10 -3.14
C THR A 41 -6.27 9.54 -3.63
N LYS A 42 -5.16 10.00 -4.23
CA LYS A 42 -5.10 11.28 -4.95
C LYS A 42 -6.03 11.23 -6.16
N THR A 43 -6.65 12.35 -6.52
CA THR A 43 -7.36 12.50 -7.78
C THR A 43 -6.51 13.32 -8.74
N LEU A 44 -6.35 12.81 -9.96
CA LEU A 44 -5.61 13.46 -11.04
C LEU A 44 -6.62 13.85 -12.12
N THR A 45 -6.66 15.14 -12.47
CA THR A 45 -7.53 15.66 -13.52
C THR A 45 -6.68 16.28 -14.61
N LYS A 46 -6.84 15.83 -15.86
CA LYS A 46 -6.18 16.42 -17.01
C LYS A 46 -7.00 17.63 -17.46
N THR A 47 -6.35 18.79 -17.59
CA THR A 47 -6.92 20.03 -18.10
C THR A 47 -6.11 20.50 -19.31
N ALA A 48 -6.49 21.64 -19.92
CA ALA A 48 -5.73 22.26 -21.00
C ALA A 48 -4.30 22.66 -20.55
N ASP A 49 -4.16 23.05 -19.27
CA ASP A 49 -2.89 23.50 -18.69
C ASP A 49 -2.03 22.37 -18.11
N GLY A 50 -2.48 21.09 -18.25
CA GLY A 50 -1.76 19.92 -17.76
C GLY A 50 -2.51 19.11 -16.69
N TRP A 51 -1.77 18.42 -15.83
CA TRP A 51 -2.33 17.57 -14.79
C TRP A 51 -2.47 18.31 -13.46
N HIS A 52 -3.70 18.36 -12.95
CA HIS A 52 -4.01 18.87 -11.61
C HIS A 52 -4.16 17.72 -10.62
N LYS A 53 -3.45 17.83 -9.49
CA LYS A 53 -3.46 16.86 -8.40
C LYS A 53 -4.28 17.38 -7.23
N THR A 54 -5.36 16.69 -6.90
CA THR A 54 -6.09 16.89 -5.65
C THR A 54 -5.65 15.84 -4.64
N SER A 55 -5.21 16.29 -3.47
CA SER A 55 -4.81 15.40 -2.38
C SER A 55 -6.00 14.58 -1.88
N TYR A 56 -5.70 13.42 -1.29
CA TYR A 56 -6.71 12.58 -0.67
C TYR A 56 -7.29 13.20 0.61
N ASP A 57 -8.49 12.78 0.97
CA ASP A 57 -9.19 13.25 2.17
C ASP A 57 -8.47 12.78 3.46
N LYS A 58 -8.56 13.61 4.51
CA LYS A 58 -8.15 13.18 5.85
C LYS A 58 -9.26 12.30 6.44
N ALA A 59 -9.09 10.98 6.31
CA ALA A 59 -9.98 10.00 6.94
C ALA A 59 -9.45 9.69 8.34
N PHE A 60 -10.21 10.08 9.37
CA PHE A 60 -9.90 9.78 10.77
C PHE A 60 -10.60 8.49 11.22
N GLN A 61 -11.86 8.34 10.84
CA GLN A 61 -12.69 7.18 11.15
C GLN A 61 -12.60 6.16 10.01
N ILE A 62 -12.37 4.91 10.37
CA ILE A 62 -12.17 3.81 9.43
C ILE A 62 -12.79 2.52 9.98
N GLN A 63 -13.18 1.65 9.09
CA GLN A 63 -13.30 0.22 9.37
C GLN A 63 -11.96 -0.45 9.18
N VAL A 64 -11.69 -1.51 9.93
CA VAL A 64 -10.47 -2.28 9.88
C VAL A 64 -10.80 -3.73 9.60
N GLU A 65 -10.13 -4.30 8.63
CA GLU A 65 -10.26 -5.70 8.25
C GLU A 65 -8.89 -6.38 8.41
N PRO A 66 -8.62 -7.05 9.55
CA PRO A 66 -7.44 -7.89 9.68
C PRO A 66 -7.52 -9.07 8.71
N ARG A 67 -6.48 -9.26 7.92
CA ARG A 67 -6.34 -10.36 6.96
C ARG A 67 -5.17 -11.24 7.36
N GLU A 68 -5.45 -12.52 7.55
CA GLU A 68 -4.41 -13.51 7.76
C GLU A 68 -3.70 -13.80 6.43
N ILE A 69 -2.38 -13.65 6.42
CA ILE A 69 -1.53 -13.90 5.26
C ILE A 69 -0.67 -15.12 5.55
N ALA A 70 -1.03 -16.24 4.96
CA ALA A 70 -0.33 -17.53 5.12
C ALA A 70 0.58 -17.86 3.95
N SER A 71 0.52 -17.09 2.86
CA SER A 71 1.33 -17.33 1.65
C SER A 71 1.47 -16.04 0.84
N PHE A 72 2.43 -16.03 -0.10
CA PHE A 72 2.55 -14.93 -1.07
C PHE A 72 1.30 -14.80 -1.94
N ASP A 73 0.65 -15.91 -2.29
CA ASP A 73 -0.63 -15.88 -3.04
C ASP A 73 -1.75 -15.20 -2.24
N ALA A 74 -1.82 -15.44 -0.94
CA ALA A 74 -2.78 -14.76 -0.06
C ALA A 74 -2.51 -13.25 0.02
N LEU A 75 -1.22 -12.84 0.06
CA LEU A 75 -0.83 -11.43 -0.02
C LEU A 75 -1.28 -10.82 -1.35
N VAL A 76 -0.92 -11.45 -2.48
CA VAL A 76 -1.28 -11.01 -3.83
C VAL A 76 -2.80 -10.87 -3.95
N ALA A 77 -3.56 -11.89 -3.55
CA ALA A 77 -5.03 -11.87 -3.62
C ALA A 77 -5.62 -10.71 -2.80
N THR A 78 -5.10 -10.45 -1.59
CA THR A 78 -5.57 -9.36 -0.74
C THR A 78 -5.27 -7.99 -1.35
N LEU A 79 -4.07 -7.80 -1.90
CA LEU A 79 -3.67 -6.53 -2.51
C LEU A 79 -4.41 -6.29 -3.83
N ASP A 80 -4.63 -7.34 -4.61
CA ASP A 80 -5.38 -7.26 -5.86
C ASP A 80 -6.86 -6.96 -5.65
N GLU A 81 -7.46 -7.44 -4.55
CA GLU A 81 -8.82 -7.08 -4.16
C GLU A 81 -8.98 -5.56 -3.96
N ILE A 82 -7.98 -4.91 -3.36
CA ILE A 82 -8.10 -3.50 -2.95
C ILE A 82 -7.43 -2.51 -3.90
N LYS A 83 -6.59 -2.95 -4.83
CA LYS A 83 -5.74 -2.05 -5.67
C LYS A 83 -6.49 -0.96 -6.42
N PHE A 84 -7.78 -1.18 -6.73
CA PHE A 84 -8.64 -0.20 -7.41
C PHE A 84 -9.70 0.42 -6.48
N ASP A 85 -9.78 -0.01 -5.21
CA ASP A 85 -10.71 0.61 -4.26
C ASP A 85 -10.13 1.92 -3.72
N ARG A 86 -10.67 3.04 -4.20
CA ARG A 86 -10.24 4.38 -3.79
C ARG A 86 -10.53 4.70 -2.31
N HIS A 87 -11.27 3.85 -1.64
CA HIS A 87 -11.67 3.98 -0.23
C HIS A 87 -10.95 3.00 0.69
N ALA A 88 -10.08 2.15 0.14
CA ALA A 88 -9.28 1.18 0.88
C ALA A 88 -7.78 1.48 0.79
N MET A 89 -7.03 1.03 1.77
CA MET A 89 -5.58 0.97 1.77
C MET A 89 -5.10 -0.02 2.82
N ILE A 90 -3.85 -0.46 2.72
CA ILE A 90 -3.18 -1.17 3.80
C ILE A 90 -2.63 -0.18 4.83
N LEU A 91 -2.61 -0.58 6.09
CA LEU A 91 -2.06 0.23 7.18
C LEU A 91 -0.94 -0.54 7.88
N ARG A 92 0.25 0.06 7.93
CA ARG A 92 1.39 -0.50 8.65
C ARG A 92 1.30 -0.19 10.13
N GLY A 93 1.42 -1.23 10.95
CA GLY A 93 1.40 -1.19 12.41
C GLY A 93 0.37 -2.16 12.98
N PRO A 94 0.66 -2.80 14.11
CA PRO A 94 -0.29 -3.71 14.75
C PRO A 94 -1.46 -2.94 15.39
N LEU A 95 -2.58 -3.64 15.55
CA LEU A 95 -3.67 -3.15 16.37
C LEU A 95 -3.25 -3.06 17.84
N THR A 96 -3.73 -2.02 18.52
CA THR A 96 -3.69 -1.95 19.98
C THR A 96 -4.64 -3.00 20.59
N GLU A 97 -4.46 -3.32 21.88
CA GLU A 97 -5.38 -4.20 22.59
C GLU A 97 -6.83 -3.69 22.53
N ALA A 98 -7.02 -2.38 22.70
CA ALA A 98 -8.34 -1.75 22.59
C ALA A 98 -8.96 -1.93 21.20
N GLY A 99 -8.15 -1.84 20.13
CA GLY A 99 -8.60 -2.08 18.76
C GLY A 99 -9.00 -3.55 18.54
N ARG A 100 -8.24 -4.49 19.07
CA ARG A 100 -8.54 -5.93 18.97
C ARG A 100 -9.81 -6.28 19.72
N THR A 101 -9.98 -5.80 20.94
CA THR A 101 -11.20 -6.01 21.74
C THR A 101 -12.44 -5.46 21.03
N ALA A 102 -12.37 -4.22 20.52
CA ALA A 102 -13.48 -3.61 19.81
C ALA A 102 -13.88 -4.40 18.55
N LEU A 103 -12.92 -4.93 17.79
CA LEU A 103 -13.20 -5.76 16.61
C LEU A 103 -13.74 -7.14 16.97
N ALA A 104 -13.31 -7.72 18.09
CA ALA A 104 -13.84 -8.98 18.60
C ALA A 104 -15.31 -8.85 19.02
N GLU A 105 -15.68 -7.73 19.65
CA GLU A 105 -17.06 -7.43 20.03
C GLU A 105 -17.93 -7.06 18.81
N ASN A 106 -17.39 -6.31 17.86
CA ASN A 106 -18.09 -5.91 16.65
C ASN A 106 -17.13 -5.81 15.46
N PRO A 107 -17.13 -6.77 14.52
CA PRO A 107 -16.28 -6.73 13.34
C PRO A 107 -16.46 -5.49 12.44
N ASN A 108 -17.60 -4.80 12.55
CA ASN A 108 -17.89 -3.57 11.83
C ASN A 108 -17.62 -2.30 12.66
N ALA A 109 -16.96 -2.43 13.81
CA ALA A 109 -16.64 -1.29 14.66
C ALA A 109 -15.80 -0.25 13.89
N ILE A 110 -16.04 1.02 14.20
CA ILE A 110 -15.33 2.15 13.60
C ILE A 110 -14.20 2.56 14.53
N GLY A 111 -13.00 2.44 14.03
CA GLY A 111 -11.78 2.82 14.74
C GLY A 111 -11.22 4.17 14.32
N LEU A 112 -10.24 4.63 15.07
CA LEU A 112 -9.48 5.83 14.76
C LEU A 112 -8.14 5.48 14.14
N ARG A 113 -7.89 6.02 12.94
CA ARG A 113 -6.63 5.82 12.22
C ARG A 113 -5.44 6.53 12.86
N ARG A 114 -5.64 7.73 13.42
CA ARG A 114 -4.56 8.59 13.91
C ARG A 114 -4.99 9.26 15.20
N LYS A 115 -4.01 9.50 16.07
CA LYS A 115 -4.18 10.39 17.22
C LYS A 115 -4.53 11.80 16.72
N ASN A 116 -5.66 12.36 17.16
CA ASN A 116 -5.89 13.77 16.99
C ASN A 116 -5.09 14.53 18.08
N LYS A 117 -4.59 15.71 17.76
CA LYS A 117 -3.92 16.59 18.74
C LYS A 117 -4.88 17.10 19.83
N SER A 118 -6.19 16.97 19.62
CA SER A 118 -7.23 17.28 20.60
C SER A 118 -7.29 16.20 21.68
N LYS A 119 -7.27 16.58 22.95
CA LYS A 119 -7.32 15.69 24.12
C LYS A 119 -8.64 14.89 24.25
N GLU A 120 -9.67 15.25 23.47
CA GLU A 120 -11.02 14.68 23.55
C GLU A 120 -11.21 13.40 22.71
N TRP A 121 -10.23 13.04 21.91
CA TRP A 121 -10.34 11.87 21.04
C TRP A 121 -9.75 10.63 21.68
N PRO A 122 -10.44 9.49 21.62
CA PRO A 122 -9.92 8.24 22.13
C PRO A 122 -8.61 7.85 21.44
N ASN A 123 -7.86 6.97 22.06
CA ASN A 123 -6.60 6.48 21.50
C ASN A 123 -6.81 5.82 20.14
N PRO A 124 -5.88 5.99 19.20
CA PRO A 124 -5.94 5.27 17.91
C PRO A 124 -5.87 3.76 18.15
N TRP A 125 -6.48 3.02 17.23
CA TRP A 125 -6.46 1.56 17.28
C TRP A 125 -5.12 0.95 16.82
N PHE A 126 -4.21 1.79 16.36
CA PHE A 126 -2.92 1.37 15.80
C PHE A 126 -1.78 1.94 16.62
N GLN A 127 -0.71 1.18 16.70
CA GLN A 127 0.53 1.58 17.34
C GLN A 127 1.71 1.32 16.41
N GLU A 128 2.83 1.97 16.70
CA GLU A 128 4.08 1.61 16.05
C GLU A 128 4.52 0.22 16.51
N GLY A 129 5.02 -0.59 15.59
CA GLY A 129 5.44 -1.94 15.91
C GLY A 129 5.99 -2.66 14.70
N ALA A 130 6.62 -3.79 14.95
CA ALA A 130 7.11 -4.67 13.90
C ALA A 130 5.93 -5.40 13.23
N VAL A 131 5.97 -5.46 11.90
CA VAL A 131 5.03 -6.22 11.07
C VAL A 131 5.78 -6.99 9.99
N GLN A 132 5.15 -8.01 9.41
CA GLN A 132 5.78 -8.90 8.43
C GLN A 132 5.79 -8.36 7.01
N TRP A 133 5.45 -7.10 6.80
CA TRP A 133 5.43 -6.52 5.46
C TRP A 133 5.98 -5.10 5.45
N GLU A 134 6.46 -4.70 4.30
CA GLU A 134 6.81 -3.32 4.00
C GLU A 134 6.26 -2.89 2.66
N MET A 135 6.07 -1.59 2.50
CA MET A 135 5.80 -0.96 1.22
C MET A 135 6.87 0.09 0.95
N LEU A 136 7.56 -0.09 -0.15
CA LEU A 136 8.49 0.88 -0.69
C LEU A 136 7.73 1.72 -1.72
N ASP A 137 7.75 3.03 -1.52
CA ASP A 137 7.06 4.02 -2.37
C ASP A 137 8.11 4.84 -3.12
N PHE A 138 8.21 4.61 -4.40
CA PHE A 138 9.11 5.34 -5.28
C PHE A 138 8.32 6.33 -6.11
N ASP A 139 8.63 7.60 -5.96
CA ASP A 139 8.08 8.69 -6.77
C ASP A 139 9.13 9.19 -7.78
N ASP A 140 8.66 9.56 -8.97
CA ASP A 140 9.44 10.27 -10.01
C ASP A 140 10.77 9.56 -10.43
N LEU A 141 10.79 8.22 -10.46
CA LEU A 141 11.93 7.47 -10.96
C LEU A 141 12.10 7.65 -12.47
N PRO A 142 13.32 7.83 -12.97
CA PRO A 142 13.60 7.81 -14.41
C PRO A 142 13.13 6.49 -15.03
N THR A 143 12.56 6.56 -16.22
CA THR A 143 12.13 5.34 -16.95
C THR A 143 13.26 4.67 -17.70
N ASP A 144 14.40 5.36 -17.86
CA ASP A 144 15.61 4.89 -18.57
C ASP A 144 15.31 4.28 -19.93
N GLY A 145 14.33 4.86 -20.65
CA GLY A 145 13.91 4.41 -21.97
C GLY A 145 13.02 3.16 -21.95
N ILE A 146 12.63 2.66 -20.78
CA ILE A 146 11.70 1.53 -20.69
C ILE A 146 10.28 2.05 -20.85
N ASP A 147 9.51 1.45 -21.75
CA ASP A 147 8.08 1.71 -21.90
C ASP A 147 7.29 0.99 -20.80
N TYR A 148 7.26 1.60 -19.61
CA TYR A 148 6.57 1.03 -18.44
C TYR A 148 5.06 0.82 -18.65
N LYS A 149 4.44 1.41 -19.68
CA LYS A 149 3.01 1.20 -19.97
C LYS A 149 2.78 -0.14 -20.67
N HIS A 150 3.71 -0.56 -21.50
CA HIS A 150 3.64 -1.83 -22.25
C HIS A 150 4.54 -2.91 -21.65
N GLU A 151 5.61 -2.52 -20.93
CA GLU A 151 6.57 -3.41 -20.28
C GLU A 151 6.70 -3.10 -18.76
N PRO A 152 5.58 -3.04 -17.98
CA PRO A 152 5.64 -2.61 -16.60
C PRO A 152 6.50 -3.52 -15.72
N GLU A 153 6.47 -4.83 -15.94
CA GLU A 153 7.32 -5.78 -15.20
C GLU A 153 8.81 -5.54 -15.46
N ARG A 154 9.19 -5.23 -16.70
CA ARG A 154 10.58 -4.89 -17.04
C ARG A 154 11.04 -3.64 -16.30
N PHE A 155 10.19 -2.62 -16.20
CA PHE A 155 10.45 -1.43 -15.42
C PHE A 155 10.62 -1.76 -13.93
N VAL A 156 9.71 -2.55 -13.36
CA VAL A 156 9.81 -2.96 -11.95
C VAL A 156 11.09 -3.74 -11.67
N ARG A 157 11.49 -4.67 -12.52
CA ARG A 157 12.76 -5.40 -12.41
C ARG A 157 13.96 -4.45 -12.48
N HIS A 158 13.89 -3.44 -13.33
CA HIS A 158 14.92 -2.39 -13.42
C HIS A 158 15.02 -1.60 -12.11
N VAL A 159 13.89 -1.19 -11.54
CA VAL A 159 13.85 -0.49 -10.24
C VAL A 159 14.44 -1.34 -9.12
N VAL A 160 13.99 -2.59 -8.99
CA VAL A 160 14.51 -3.51 -7.96
C VAL A 160 16.02 -3.66 -8.08
N LYS A 161 16.53 -3.86 -9.30
CA LYS A 161 17.97 -4.09 -9.54
C LYS A 161 18.85 -2.86 -9.28
N ASN A 162 18.35 -1.66 -9.59
CA ASN A 162 19.21 -0.46 -9.61
C ASN A 162 18.96 0.48 -8.42
N HIS A 163 17.86 0.33 -7.70
CA HIS A 163 17.48 1.23 -6.61
C HIS A 163 17.30 0.52 -5.26
N LEU A 164 17.42 -0.81 -5.22
CA LEU A 164 17.31 -1.56 -3.98
C LEU A 164 18.60 -2.34 -3.69
N PRO A 165 18.94 -2.56 -2.41
CA PRO A 165 20.01 -3.46 -2.00
C PRO A 165 19.84 -4.88 -2.53
N ASP A 166 20.94 -5.61 -2.69
CA ASP A 166 20.97 -6.96 -3.27
C ASP A 166 20.02 -7.95 -2.57
N CYS A 167 19.74 -7.75 -1.27
CA CYS A 167 18.83 -8.60 -0.52
C CYS A 167 17.37 -8.57 -1.04
N TYR A 168 17.00 -7.59 -1.86
CA TYR A 168 15.69 -7.50 -2.51
C TYR A 168 15.66 -8.10 -3.92
N HIS A 169 16.81 -8.34 -4.57
CA HIS A 169 16.86 -8.70 -5.98
C HIS A 169 16.24 -10.06 -6.29
N ASP A 170 16.29 -10.98 -5.33
CA ASP A 170 15.82 -12.35 -5.48
C ASP A 170 14.62 -12.69 -4.60
N VAL A 171 13.87 -11.66 -4.19
CA VAL A 171 12.69 -11.82 -3.35
C VAL A 171 11.42 -11.52 -4.14
N SER A 172 10.35 -12.29 -3.87
CA SER A 172 9.03 -12.02 -4.45
C SER A 172 8.45 -10.72 -3.90
N CYS A 173 7.87 -9.91 -4.78
CA CYS A 173 7.13 -8.72 -4.38
C CYS A 173 5.84 -8.56 -5.18
N TRP A 174 4.85 -7.97 -4.56
CA TRP A 174 3.71 -7.39 -5.28
C TRP A 174 4.06 -5.95 -5.67
N TRP A 175 3.58 -5.49 -6.82
CA TRP A 175 3.86 -4.14 -7.27
C TRP A 175 2.65 -3.46 -7.91
N GLN A 176 2.63 -2.14 -7.87
CA GLN A 176 1.64 -1.30 -8.53
C GLN A 176 2.30 0.00 -8.99
N LEU A 177 2.07 0.38 -10.25
CA LEU A 177 2.46 1.73 -10.68
C LEU A 177 1.69 2.78 -9.87
N SER A 178 2.36 3.87 -9.52
CA SER A 178 1.74 4.93 -8.74
C SER A 178 0.57 5.57 -9.49
N ALA A 179 -0.39 6.16 -8.77
CA ALA A 179 -1.51 6.86 -9.37
C ALA A 179 -1.08 8.03 -10.29
N SER A 180 0.13 8.56 -10.10
CA SER A 180 0.71 9.64 -10.92
C SER A 180 1.49 9.12 -12.13
N ALA A 181 1.57 7.82 -12.35
CA ALA A 181 2.24 7.26 -13.53
C ALA A 181 1.63 7.82 -14.82
N GLY A 182 2.48 8.33 -15.71
CA GLY A 182 2.07 8.93 -16.98
C GLY A 182 1.61 10.39 -16.91
N THR A 183 1.70 11.06 -15.76
CA THR A 183 1.44 12.50 -15.65
C THR A 183 2.63 13.36 -15.96
N LYS A 184 3.82 12.81 -15.92
CA LYS A 184 5.10 13.46 -16.27
C LYS A 184 5.80 12.62 -17.33
N GLU A 185 6.55 13.27 -18.22
CA GLU A 185 7.35 12.62 -19.23
C GLU A 185 8.67 12.11 -18.64
N GLY A 186 9.14 10.94 -19.08
CA GLY A 186 10.42 10.36 -18.71
C GLY A 186 10.55 9.86 -17.28
N VAL A 187 9.53 10.02 -16.44
CA VAL A 187 9.53 9.52 -15.06
C VAL A 187 8.22 8.83 -14.71
N THR A 188 8.30 7.92 -13.75
CA THR A 188 7.11 7.26 -13.18
C THR A 188 7.37 6.85 -11.75
N GLY A 189 6.34 6.41 -11.05
CA GLY A 189 6.47 5.89 -9.69
C GLY A 189 5.93 4.47 -9.57
N VAL A 190 6.39 3.76 -8.56
CA VAL A 190 5.97 2.39 -8.27
C VAL A 190 5.92 2.15 -6.77
N HIS A 191 4.92 1.41 -6.32
CA HIS A 191 4.84 0.84 -4.99
C HIS A 191 5.25 -0.62 -5.07
N LEU A 192 6.15 -1.05 -4.19
CA LEU A 192 6.57 -2.45 -4.05
C LEU A 192 6.17 -2.92 -2.66
N VAL A 193 5.52 -4.07 -2.56
CA VAL A 193 5.14 -4.67 -1.26
C VAL A 193 5.87 -5.99 -1.11
N TYR A 194 6.67 -6.08 -0.05
CA TYR A 194 7.44 -7.27 0.33
C TYR A 194 6.85 -7.89 1.58
N TRP A 195 7.00 -9.21 1.69
CA TRP A 195 6.63 -9.98 2.88
C TRP A 195 7.87 -10.56 3.54
N HIS A 196 8.08 -10.23 4.81
CA HIS A 196 9.23 -10.68 5.58
C HIS A 196 8.95 -11.98 6.32
N HIS A 197 9.96 -12.83 6.44
CA HIS A 197 9.88 -14.06 7.21
C HIS A 197 9.60 -13.81 8.71
N GLN A 198 10.06 -12.68 9.23
CA GLN A 198 9.83 -12.23 10.61
C GLN A 198 9.33 -10.78 10.62
N PRO A 199 8.56 -10.39 11.67
CA PRO A 199 8.17 -9.00 11.82
C PRO A 199 9.39 -8.08 11.90
N VAL A 200 9.36 -6.98 11.15
CA VAL A 200 10.44 -5.99 11.07
C VAL A 200 9.93 -4.63 11.51
N SER A 201 10.68 -3.94 12.35
CA SER A 201 10.33 -2.59 12.80
C SER A 201 10.61 -1.54 11.71
N THR A 202 9.97 -0.39 11.81
CA THR A 202 10.19 0.72 10.88
C THR A 202 11.64 1.23 10.92
N ASP A 203 12.30 1.20 12.08
CA ASP A 203 13.68 1.68 12.21
C ASP A 203 14.66 0.76 11.49
N VAL A 204 14.46 -0.56 11.56
CA VAL A 204 15.26 -1.53 10.80
C VAL A 204 15.11 -1.30 9.30
N LEU A 205 13.87 -1.09 8.81
CA LEU A 205 13.62 -0.83 7.38
C LEU A 205 14.26 0.47 6.91
N ARG A 206 14.20 1.54 7.71
CA ARG A 206 14.90 2.80 7.39
C ARG A 206 16.41 2.60 7.26
N GLY A 207 17.00 1.77 8.12
CA GLY A 207 18.42 1.44 8.03
C GLY A 207 18.79 0.70 6.73
N LEU A 208 17.92 -0.20 6.25
CA LEU A 208 18.14 -0.96 5.02
C LEU A 208 18.04 -0.09 3.75
N THR A 209 17.19 0.93 3.76
CA THR A 209 16.96 1.80 2.57
C THR A 209 17.89 3.03 2.52
N GLN A 210 18.69 3.28 3.55
CA GLN A 210 19.64 4.39 3.61
C GLN A 210 21.11 3.95 3.43
N ALA A 211 21.37 2.65 3.34
CA ALA A 211 22.68 2.06 3.09
C ALA A 211 22.93 1.91 1.58
#